data_c62fd7308ff696d10db8057b005c2264
#
_entry.id   c62fd7308ff696d10db8057b005c2264
#
_cell.length_a   1.000
_cell.length_b   1.000
_cell.length_c   1.000
_cell.angle_alpha   90.00
_cell.angle_beta   90.00
_cell.angle_gamma   90.00
#
_symmetry.space_group_name_H-M   'P 1'
#
loop_
_entity.id
_entity.type
_entity.pdbx_description
1 polymer ?
#
loop_
_entity_poly.entity_id
_entity_poly.type
_entity_poly.pdbx_seq_one_letter_code
_entity_poly.pdbx_strand_id
1 'polypeptide(L)'
;MLVNVYVLVSVIFLINPLLGILLGASCCLDYKQSKYGIYLLIWMLAIYMAFINATKIPLSDMLEYQKVFFQAKEYGVVDYIQLNGKEPIFYALTYICYYLFWGNWDLYVMFLTLLYYLIINYSIVLFGKKCSCSSLSIVIALIVGAFFFQIFIMTGHLIRQCLAEAFFIYFLIRKFVIKRTSWWVAILALGMHSSVLPLIGISLLPQIKRSLTIKEFLKGVLLLVVLALVFFLLESVLSSVFFLAYLYSRVGSENLLGKDVWQTESGVGGLGILLGIVVVFMIFSIKRKMRLYDNGNIVNPLINNCLCLIFVLCILSICEITTLVYSYPIIGAL
;
A
#
# COMPACT_ATOMS: atom_id res chain seq x y z
N MET A 1 14.83 -31.98 18.51
CA MET A 1 13.36 -31.94 18.61
C MET A 1 12.73 -30.72 17.91
N LEU A 2 13.22 -29.50 18.10
CA LEU A 2 12.67 -28.29 17.48
C LEU A 2 12.67 -28.31 15.93
N VAL A 3 13.76 -28.78 15.31
CA VAL A 3 13.86 -28.85 13.83
C VAL A 3 12.76 -29.70 13.22
N ASN A 4 12.39 -30.80 13.92
CA ASN A 4 11.36 -31.73 13.45
C ASN A 4 9.96 -31.08 13.38
N VAL A 5 9.64 -30.17 14.32
CA VAL A 5 8.32 -29.49 14.33
C VAL A 5 8.18 -28.55 13.13
N TYR A 6 9.19 -27.76 12.81
CA TYR A 6 9.13 -26.84 11.66
C TYR A 6 9.10 -27.60 10.33
N VAL A 7 9.87 -28.70 10.21
CA VAL A 7 9.81 -29.57 9.04
C VAL A 7 8.41 -30.16 8.89
N LEU A 8 7.83 -30.71 9.98
CA LEU A 8 6.47 -31.25 9.96
C LEU A 8 5.44 -30.19 9.54
N VAL A 9 5.49 -29.00 10.14
CA VAL A 9 4.59 -27.89 9.78
C VAL A 9 4.76 -27.50 8.32
N SER A 10 5.99 -27.48 7.79
CA SER A 10 6.25 -27.17 6.37
C SER A 10 5.69 -28.26 5.45
N VAL A 11 5.82 -29.53 5.81
CA VAL A 11 5.23 -30.65 5.03
C VAL A 11 3.70 -30.55 5.05
N ILE A 12 3.10 -30.28 6.21
CA ILE A 12 1.65 -30.08 6.31
C ILE A 12 1.21 -28.88 5.45
N PHE A 13 1.98 -27.81 5.43
CA PHE A 13 1.69 -26.64 4.58
C PHE A 13 1.68 -27.00 3.09
N LEU A 14 2.57 -27.87 2.63
CA LEU A 14 2.57 -28.31 1.24
C LEU A 14 1.34 -29.15 0.88
N ILE A 15 0.79 -29.91 1.84
CA ILE A 15 -0.41 -30.74 1.64
C ILE A 15 -1.69 -29.92 1.83
N ASN A 16 -1.75 -29.13 2.87
CA ASN A 16 -2.87 -28.25 3.23
C ASN A 16 -2.35 -26.92 3.77
N PRO A 17 -2.28 -25.88 2.90
CA PRO A 17 -1.70 -24.58 3.27
C PRO A 17 -2.37 -23.93 4.48
N LEU A 18 -3.70 -23.98 4.57
CA LEU A 18 -4.43 -23.35 5.68
C LEU A 18 -4.12 -24.04 7.01
N LEU A 19 -4.10 -25.37 7.03
CA LEU A 19 -3.73 -26.12 8.24
C LEU A 19 -2.27 -25.85 8.63
N GLY A 20 -1.36 -25.81 7.64
CA GLY A 20 0.03 -25.45 7.87
C GLY A 20 0.19 -24.05 8.46
N ILE A 21 -0.54 -23.06 7.98
CA ILE A 21 -0.56 -21.68 8.52
C ILE A 21 -1.06 -21.69 9.98
N LEU A 22 -2.14 -22.39 10.28
CA LEU A 22 -2.66 -22.48 11.66
C LEU A 22 -1.65 -23.12 12.62
N LEU A 23 -1.00 -24.19 12.22
CA LEU A 23 0.05 -24.85 13.01
C LEU A 23 1.30 -23.96 13.14
N GLY A 24 1.69 -23.26 12.07
CA GLY A 24 2.76 -22.27 12.09
C GLY A 24 2.47 -21.13 13.07
N ALA A 25 1.23 -20.62 13.07
CA ALA A 25 0.77 -19.61 14.03
C ALA A 25 0.84 -20.13 15.47
N SER A 26 0.42 -21.37 15.72
CA SER A 26 0.52 -22.02 17.04
C SER A 26 1.96 -22.12 17.52
N CYS A 27 2.90 -22.46 16.65
CA CYS A 27 4.33 -22.49 16.98
C CYS A 27 4.90 -21.13 17.38
N CYS A 28 4.28 -20.02 16.89
CA CYS A 28 4.69 -18.67 17.26
C CYS A 28 4.29 -18.28 18.69
N LEU A 29 3.31 -18.97 19.27
CA LEU A 29 2.79 -18.69 20.62
C LEU A 29 3.62 -19.39 21.69
N ASP A 30 4.36 -20.43 21.34
CA ASP A 30 5.31 -21.07 22.25
C ASP A 30 6.54 -20.17 22.45
N TYR A 31 6.80 -19.77 23.69
CA TYR A 31 7.90 -18.87 24.04
C TYR A 31 9.27 -19.35 23.54
N LYS A 32 9.53 -20.66 23.55
CA LYS A 32 10.81 -21.23 23.09
C LYS A 32 10.97 -21.24 21.56
N GLN A 33 9.86 -21.19 20.83
CA GLN A 33 9.83 -21.36 19.37
C GLN A 33 9.46 -20.07 18.63
N SER A 34 9.05 -19.01 19.32
CA SER A 34 8.43 -17.83 18.73
C SER A 34 9.26 -17.14 17.64
N LYS A 35 10.62 -17.13 17.77
CA LYS A 35 11.49 -16.45 16.79
C LYS A 35 11.45 -17.11 15.42
N TYR A 36 11.67 -18.41 15.35
CA TYR A 36 11.72 -19.15 14.08
C TYR A 36 10.31 -19.38 13.53
N GLY A 37 9.34 -19.64 14.41
CA GLY A 37 7.93 -19.77 14.04
C GLY A 37 7.41 -18.54 13.29
N ILE A 38 7.73 -17.34 13.77
CA ILE A 38 7.31 -16.08 13.11
C ILE A 38 7.88 -15.97 11.69
N TYR A 39 9.15 -16.31 11.46
CA TYR A 39 9.72 -16.27 10.11
C TYR A 39 9.09 -17.33 9.20
N LEU A 40 8.87 -18.53 9.72
CA LEU A 40 8.16 -19.58 8.98
C LEU A 40 6.75 -19.12 8.59
N LEU A 41 6.01 -18.53 9.53
CA LEU A 41 4.67 -18.00 9.26
C LEU A 41 4.67 -16.89 8.20
N ILE A 42 5.66 -15.98 8.21
CA ILE A 42 5.83 -14.96 7.18
C ILE A 42 5.93 -15.61 5.78
N TRP A 43 6.80 -16.60 5.65
CA TRP A 43 6.99 -17.28 4.36
C TRP A 43 5.75 -18.06 3.94
N MET A 44 5.10 -18.78 4.84
CA MET A 44 3.89 -19.55 4.53
C MET A 44 2.76 -18.63 4.04
N LEU A 45 2.51 -17.54 4.74
CA LEU A 45 1.50 -16.55 4.33
C LEU A 45 1.85 -15.93 2.97
N ALA A 46 3.10 -15.54 2.77
CA ALA A 46 3.53 -14.91 1.52
C ALA A 46 3.43 -15.88 0.32
N ILE A 47 3.86 -17.14 0.48
CA ILE A 47 3.76 -18.17 -0.56
C ILE A 47 2.30 -18.47 -0.88
N TYR A 48 1.45 -18.65 0.15
CA TYR A 48 0.04 -18.95 -0.05
C TYR A 48 -0.69 -17.85 -0.81
N MET A 49 -0.49 -16.59 -0.41
CA MET A 49 -1.11 -15.44 -1.07
C MET A 49 -0.58 -15.23 -2.48
N ALA A 50 0.71 -15.46 -2.70
CA ALA A 50 1.33 -15.39 -4.01
C ALA A 50 0.77 -16.44 -4.97
N PHE A 51 0.61 -17.68 -4.48
CA PHE A 51 0.01 -18.75 -5.27
C PHE A 51 -1.43 -18.45 -5.67
N ILE A 52 -2.28 -18.03 -4.70
CA ILE A 52 -3.68 -17.69 -5.01
C ILE A 52 -3.74 -16.51 -5.99
N ASN A 53 -2.89 -15.50 -5.82
CA ASN A 53 -2.93 -14.34 -6.71
C ASN A 53 -2.50 -14.68 -8.15
N ALA A 54 -1.55 -15.60 -8.31
CA ALA A 54 -1.12 -16.07 -9.63
C ALA A 54 -2.20 -16.87 -10.38
N THR A 55 -3.16 -17.46 -9.67
CA THR A 55 -4.27 -18.20 -10.30
C THR A 55 -5.46 -17.32 -10.73
N LYS A 56 -5.41 -16.03 -10.47
CA LYS A 56 -6.46 -15.08 -10.87
C LYS A 56 -6.39 -14.79 -12.36
N ILE A 57 -7.56 -14.66 -12.97
CA ILE A 57 -7.67 -14.14 -14.33
C ILE A 57 -7.27 -12.66 -14.33
N PRO A 58 -6.34 -12.25 -15.19
CA PRO A 58 -5.96 -10.83 -15.31
C PRO A 58 -7.17 -9.98 -15.71
N LEU A 59 -7.45 -8.94 -14.93
CA LEU A 59 -8.53 -7.98 -15.18
C LEU A 59 -7.98 -6.55 -14.98
N SER A 60 -8.61 -5.58 -15.61
CA SER A 60 -8.26 -4.16 -15.45
C SER A 60 -6.75 -3.89 -15.65
N ASP A 61 -6.08 -3.25 -14.71
CA ASP A 61 -4.67 -2.89 -14.77
C ASP A 61 -3.74 -4.10 -14.96
N MET A 62 -4.15 -5.29 -14.48
CA MET A 62 -3.34 -6.51 -14.68
C MET A 62 -3.25 -6.92 -16.14
N LEU A 63 -4.26 -6.61 -16.97
CA LEU A 63 -4.18 -6.82 -18.42
C LEU A 63 -3.12 -5.91 -19.05
N GLU A 64 -3.03 -4.66 -18.62
CA GLU A 64 -2.00 -3.73 -19.10
C GLU A 64 -0.60 -4.19 -18.63
N TYR A 65 -0.46 -4.63 -17.39
CA TYR A 65 0.81 -5.19 -16.91
C TYR A 65 1.20 -6.46 -17.68
N GLN A 66 0.23 -7.29 -18.07
CA GLN A 66 0.49 -8.47 -18.87
C GLN A 66 0.99 -8.12 -20.28
N LYS A 67 0.37 -7.13 -20.94
CA LYS A 67 0.84 -6.63 -22.24
C LYS A 67 2.27 -6.10 -22.13
N VAL A 68 2.51 -5.25 -21.14
CA VAL A 68 3.83 -4.67 -20.87
C VAL A 68 4.86 -5.77 -20.58
N PHE A 69 4.52 -6.79 -19.79
CA PHE A 69 5.41 -7.92 -19.51
C PHE A 69 5.84 -8.63 -20.80
N PHE A 70 4.90 -8.91 -21.71
CA PHE A 70 5.22 -9.58 -22.97
C PHE A 70 5.97 -8.70 -23.98
N GLN A 71 5.85 -7.38 -23.90
CA GLN A 71 6.64 -6.44 -24.72
C GLN A 71 8.15 -6.53 -24.43
N ALA A 72 8.55 -7.05 -23.27
CA ALA A 72 9.97 -7.19 -22.92
C ALA A 72 10.77 -8.03 -23.92
N LYS A 73 10.14 -8.91 -24.68
CA LYS A 73 10.79 -9.72 -25.73
C LYS A 73 11.16 -8.91 -26.98
N GLU A 74 10.49 -7.78 -27.21
CA GLU A 74 10.56 -7.01 -28.46
C GLU A 74 11.59 -5.89 -28.40
N TYR A 75 11.96 -5.45 -27.20
CA TYR A 75 12.80 -4.29 -26.98
C TYR A 75 14.04 -4.62 -26.15
N GLY A 76 15.13 -3.87 -26.35
CA GLY A 76 16.25 -3.84 -25.41
C GLY A 76 15.85 -3.22 -24.08
N VAL A 77 16.59 -3.50 -23.00
CA VAL A 77 16.25 -3.05 -21.65
C VAL A 77 16.06 -1.52 -21.55
N VAL A 78 16.91 -0.75 -22.22
CA VAL A 78 16.86 0.72 -22.20
C VAL A 78 15.62 1.21 -22.91
N ASP A 79 15.37 0.74 -24.13
CA ASP A 79 14.22 1.12 -24.94
C ASP A 79 12.92 0.72 -24.26
N TYR A 80 12.88 -0.48 -23.66
CA TYR A 80 11.73 -0.97 -22.90
C TYR A 80 11.39 -0.06 -21.71
N ILE A 81 12.41 0.35 -20.92
CA ILE A 81 12.21 1.26 -19.81
C ILE A 81 11.78 2.64 -20.30
N GLN A 82 12.36 3.16 -21.37
CA GLN A 82 12.00 4.47 -21.93
C GLN A 82 10.58 4.50 -22.50
N LEU A 83 10.18 3.43 -23.19
CA LEU A 83 8.82 3.29 -23.75
C LEU A 83 7.75 3.35 -22.67
N ASN A 84 8.00 2.69 -21.53
CA ASN A 84 7.06 2.62 -20.41
C ASN A 84 7.24 3.75 -19.36
N GLY A 85 8.31 4.43 -19.35
CA GLY A 85 8.76 5.80 -19.01
C GLY A 85 8.61 6.31 -17.59
N LYS A 86 7.68 5.89 -16.72
CA LYS A 86 7.41 6.64 -15.47
C LYS A 86 7.99 6.01 -14.21
N GLU A 87 8.19 4.71 -14.21
CA GLU A 87 8.58 3.93 -13.04
C GLU A 87 9.72 2.97 -13.41
N PRO A 88 10.93 3.51 -13.54
CA PRO A 88 12.03 2.80 -14.17
C PRO A 88 12.45 1.52 -13.41
N ILE A 89 12.30 1.50 -12.07
CA ILE A 89 12.68 0.32 -11.28
C ILE A 89 11.63 -0.78 -11.46
N PHE A 90 10.34 -0.44 -11.54
CA PHE A 90 9.30 -1.43 -11.81
C PHE A 90 9.49 -2.08 -13.18
N TYR A 91 9.71 -1.28 -14.21
CA TYR A 91 9.89 -1.80 -15.58
C TYR A 91 11.22 -2.56 -15.75
N ALA A 92 12.29 -2.12 -15.10
CA ALA A 92 13.53 -2.89 -15.05
C ALA A 92 13.32 -4.26 -14.39
N LEU A 93 12.61 -4.30 -13.27
CA LEU A 93 12.24 -5.54 -12.57
C LEU A 93 11.38 -6.43 -13.48
N THR A 94 10.37 -5.87 -14.14
CA THR A 94 9.50 -6.60 -15.07
C THR A 94 10.30 -7.21 -16.22
N TYR A 95 11.22 -6.44 -16.81
CA TYR A 95 12.12 -6.91 -17.85
C TYR A 95 12.98 -8.09 -17.38
N ILE A 96 13.63 -7.94 -16.23
CA ILE A 96 14.45 -9.02 -15.64
C ILE A 96 13.59 -10.27 -15.38
N CYS A 97 12.41 -10.10 -14.83
CA CYS A 97 11.49 -11.21 -14.54
C CYS A 97 11.02 -11.92 -15.81
N TYR A 98 10.82 -11.19 -16.93
CA TYR A 98 10.45 -11.81 -18.20
C TYR A 98 11.49 -12.88 -18.62
N TYR A 99 12.77 -12.53 -18.58
CA TYR A 99 13.84 -13.47 -18.96
C TYR A 99 14.08 -14.53 -17.88
N LEU A 100 14.01 -14.16 -16.59
CA LEU A 100 14.20 -15.08 -15.47
C LEU A 100 13.14 -16.19 -15.46
N PHE A 101 11.92 -15.87 -15.81
CA PHE A 101 10.79 -16.80 -15.81
C PHE A 101 10.40 -17.29 -17.22
N TRP A 102 11.27 -17.08 -18.21
CA TRP A 102 11.03 -17.49 -19.61
C TRP A 102 9.67 -17.05 -20.16
N GLY A 103 9.26 -15.83 -19.86
CA GLY A 103 7.97 -15.29 -20.30
C GLY A 103 6.75 -15.90 -19.60
N ASN A 104 6.92 -16.61 -18.50
CA ASN A 104 5.79 -17.15 -17.73
C ASN A 104 5.14 -16.06 -16.86
N TRP A 105 3.94 -15.67 -17.23
CA TRP A 105 3.16 -14.63 -16.55
C TRP A 105 2.79 -15.00 -15.13
N ASP A 106 2.39 -16.24 -14.88
CA ASP A 106 1.92 -16.67 -13.55
C ASP A 106 3.08 -16.65 -12.55
N LEU A 107 4.26 -17.08 -12.94
CA LEU A 107 5.48 -16.98 -12.12
C LEU A 107 5.86 -15.52 -11.83
N TYR A 108 5.66 -14.62 -12.80
CA TYR A 108 5.89 -13.20 -12.60
C TYR A 108 4.95 -12.61 -11.56
N VAL A 109 3.62 -12.85 -11.68
CA VAL A 109 2.62 -12.39 -10.70
C VAL A 109 2.88 -13.00 -9.33
N MET A 110 3.19 -14.30 -9.29
CA MET A 110 3.55 -15.00 -8.06
C MET A 110 4.76 -14.34 -7.38
N PHE A 111 5.80 -14.02 -8.13
CA PHE A 111 7.00 -13.37 -7.59
C PHE A 111 6.72 -11.98 -7.04
N LEU A 112 6.00 -11.12 -7.78
CA LEU A 112 5.67 -9.77 -7.31
C LEU A 112 4.80 -9.81 -6.05
N THR A 113 3.82 -10.70 -6.01
CA THR A 113 2.95 -10.87 -4.84
C THR A 113 3.73 -11.42 -3.65
N LEU A 114 4.61 -12.39 -3.87
CA LEU A 114 5.51 -12.92 -2.85
C LEU A 114 6.36 -11.80 -2.24
N LEU A 115 6.98 -11.00 -3.10
CA LEU A 115 7.81 -9.86 -2.68
C LEU A 115 7.01 -8.87 -1.83
N TYR A 116 5.81 -8.51 -2.27
CA TYR A 116 4.90 -7.64 -1.52
C TYR A 116 4.63 -8.16 -0.11
N TYR A 117 4.14 -9.41 0.00
CA TYR A 117 3.78 -9.98 1.30
C TYR A 117 5.00 -10.22 2.20
N LEU A 118 6.16 -10.55 1.66
CA LEU A 118 7.39 -10.64 2.43
C LEU A 118 7.77 -9.31 3.05
N ILE A 119 7.73 -8.21 2.28
CA ILE A 119 8.07 -6.86 2.77
C ILE A 119 7.08 -6.42 3.85
N ILE A 120 5.78 -6.56 3.60
CA ILE A 120 4.73 -6.14 4.54
C ILE A 120 4.79 -6.97 5.83
N ASN A 121 4.83 -8.30 5.72
CA ASN A 121 4.88 -9.18 6.88
C ASN A 121 6.15 -8.95 7.72
N TYR A 122 7.29 -8.79 7.06
CA TYR A 122 8.54 -8.44 7.75
C TYR A 122 8.43 -7.08 8.45
N SER A 123 7.79 -6.09 7.81
CA SER A 123 7.55 -4.76 8.37
C SER A 123 6.67 -4.83 9.63
N ILE A 124 5.60 -5.63 9.61
CA ILE A 124 4.72 -5.86 10.76
C ILE A 124 5.52 -6.45 11.93
N VAL A 125 6.32 -7.48 11.68
CA VAL A 125 7.13 -8.12 12.72
C VAL A 125 8.20 -7.17 13.28
N LEU A 126 8.86 -6.41 12.42
CA LEU A 126 9.88 -5.46 12.83
C LEU A 126 9.30 -4.36 13.71
N PHE A 127 8.14 -3.83 13.32
CA PHE A 127 7.38 -2.87 14.12
C PHE A 127 6.94 -3.46 15.45
N GLY A 128 6.27 -4.62 15.43
CA GLY A 128 5.75 -5.28 16.63
C GLY A 128 6.85 -5.60 17.66
N LYS A 129 8.00 -6.11 17.20
CA LYS A 129 9.15 -6.38 18.08
C LYS A 129 9.72 -5.11 18.70
N LYS A 130 9.81 -4.02 17.95
CA LYS A 130 10.32 -2.73 18.45
C LYS A 130 9.37 -2.03 19.41
N CYS A 131 8.06 -2.25 19.22
CA CYS A 131 7.02 -1.74 20.12
C CYS A 131 6.71 -2.69 21.28
N SER A 132 7.51 -3.74 21.48
CA SER A 132 7.33 -4.74 22.55
C SER A 132 5.92 -5.39 22.54
N CYS A 133 5.34 -5.56 21.33
CA CYS A 133 4.08 -6.25 21.17
C CYS A 133 4.22 -7.73 21.53
N SER A 134 3.16 -8.34 22.10
CA SER A 134 3.14 -9.77 22.35
C SER A 134 3.22 -10.59 21.06
N SER A 135 3.75 -11.82 21.15
CA SER A 135 3.78 -12.73 19.99
C SER A 135 2.38 -12.95 19.41
N LEU A 136 1.37 -13.06 20.25
CA LEU A 136 -0.02 -13.19 19.84
C LEU A 136 -0.47 -11.99 18.99
N SER A 137 -0.18 -10.75 19.43
CA SER A 137 -0.54 -9.55 18.68
C SER A 137 0.14 -9.50 17.31
N ILE A 138 1.40 -9.93 17.22
CA ILE A 138 2.15 -10.00 15.96
C ILE A 138 1.52 -11.04 15.03
N VAL A 139 1.21 -12.24 15.54
CA VAL A 139 0.58 -13.32 14.77
C VAL A 139 -0.79 -12.90 14.24
N ILE A 140 -1.63 -12.28 15.09
CA ILE A 140 -2.93 -11.76 14.66
C ILE A 140 -2.74 -10.70 13.55
N ALA A 141 -1.80 -9.77 13.71
CA ALA A 141 -1.54 -8.74 12.70
C ALA A 141 -1.07 -9.33 11.37
N LEU A 142 -0.24 -10.38 11.39
CA LEU A 142 0.21 -11.10 10.19
C LEU A 142 -0.97 -11.78 9.47
N ILE A 143 -1.79 -12.51 10.21
CA ILE A 143 -2.95 -13.22 9.65
C ILE A 143 -3.96 -12.22 9.09
N VAL A 144 -4.34 -11.20 9.87
CA VAL A 144 -5.28 -10.17 9.41
C VAL A 144 -4.72 -9.43 8.19
N GLY A 145 -3.44 -9.03 8.22
CA GLY A 145 -2.81 -8.33 7.09
C GLY A 145 -2.75 -9.18 5.81
N ALA A 146 -2.56 -10.50 5.94
CA ALA A 146 -2.52 -11.39 4.78
C ALA A 146 -3.93 -11.67 4.21
N PHE A 147 -4.91 -11.91 5.08
CA PHE A 147 -6.27 -12.30 4.66
C PHE A 147 -7.25 -11.12 4.56
N PHE A 148 -6.78 -9.89 4.76
CA PHE A 148 -7.66 -8.74 4.59
C PHE A 148 -8.05 -8.58 3.12
N PHE A 149 -9.33 -8.80 2.85
CA PHE A 149 -9.89 -8.92 1.50
C PHE A 149 -9.52 -7.75 0.59
N GLN A 150 -9.59 -6.52 1.08
CA GLN A 150 -9.27 -5.33 0.31
C GLN A 150 -7.79 -5.30 -0.15
N ILE A 151 -6.86 -5.63 0.75
CA ILE A 151 -5.43 -5.71 0.42
C ILE A 151 -5.20 -6.79 -0.63
N PHE A 152 -5.85 -7.94 -0.48
CA PHE A 152 -5.75 -9.05 -1.42
C PHE A 152 -6.26 -8.68 -2.81
N ILE A 153 -7.40 -7.97 -2.92
CA ILE A 153 -7.90 -7.47 -4.20
C ILE A 153 -6.89 -6.48 -4.80
N MET A 154 -6.44 -5.50 -4.03
CA MET A 154 -5.51 -4.49 -4.51
C MET A 154 -4.20 -5.10 -5.05
N THR A 155 -3.66 -6.12 -4.41
CA THR A 155 -2.47 -6.82 -4.92
C THR A 155 -2.73 -7.56 -6.24
N GLY A 156 -3.98 -7.90 -6.54
CA GLY A 156 -4.38 -8.50 -7.80
C GLY A 156 -4.62 -7.49 -8.94
N HIS A 157 -4.82 -6.21 -8.63
CA HIS A 157 -5.11 -5.17 -9.62
C HIS A 157 -4.02 -4.10 -9.71
N LEU A 158 -3.49 -3.66 -8.57
CA LEU A 158 -2.58 -2.52 -8.44
C LEU A 158 -1.21 -2.95 -7.88
N ILE A 159 -0.67 -4.09 -8.33
CA ILE A 159 0.55 -4.69 -7.74
C ILE A 159 1.74 -3.72 -7.71
N ARG A 160 1.88 -2.87 -8.70
CA ARG A 160 2.92 -1.84 -8.81
C ARG A 160 2.83 -0.82 -7.67
N GLN A 161 1.62 -0.30 -7.43
CA GLN A 161 1.34 0.62 -6.34
C GLN A 161 1.52 -0.08 -4.99
N CYS A 162 0.99 -1.29 -4.84
CA CYS A 162 1.14 -2.09 -3.62
C CYS A 162 2.61 -2.32 -3.24
N LEU A 163 3.47 -2.65 -4.22
CA LEU A 163 4.91 -2.79 -3.99
C LEU A 163 5.56 -1.49 -3.54
N ALA A 164 5.21 -0.37 -4.18
CA ALA A 164 5.70 0.95 -3.79
C ALA A 164 5.31 1.29 -2.35
N GLU A 165 4.06 1.05 -1.97
CA GLU A 165 3.55 1.25 -0.61
C GLU A 165 4.21 0.32 0.40
N ALA A 166 4.48 -0.94 0.05
CA ALA A 166 5.18 -1.88 0.92
C ALA A 166 6.61 -1.40 1.23
N PHE A 167 7.36 -0.98 0.22
CA PHE A 167 8.68 -0.37 0.41
C PHE A 167 8.61 0.92 1.22
N PHE A 168 7.60 1.75 0.98
CA PHE A 168 7.40 2.98 1.74
C PHE A 168 7.09 2.72 3.21
N ILE A 169 6.22 1.76 3.54
CA ILE A 169 5.95 1.35 4.93
C ILE A 169 7.23 0.84 5.60
N TYR A 170 8.00 0.01 4.90
CA TYR A 170 9.29 -0.44 5.42
C TYR A 170 10.27 0.72 5.65
N PHE A 171 10.33 1.70 4.74
CA PHE A 171 11.09 2.93 4.91
C PHE A 171 10.67 3.71 6.16
N LEU A 172 9.36 3.90 6.39
CA LEU A 172 8.85 4.60 7.57
C LEU A 172 9.26 3.90 8.87
N ILE A 173 9.14 2.57 8.91
CA ILE A 173 9.54 1.77 10.08
C ILE A 173 11.04 1.92 10.33
N ARG A 174 11.86 1.83 9.29
CA ARG A 174 13.31 2.06 9.44
C ARG A 174 13.63 3.45 9.97
N LYS A 175 12.99 4.49 9.41
CA LYS A 175 13.23 5.88 9.76
C LYS A 175 12.76 6.21 11.17
N PHE A 176 11.53 5.87 11.54
CA PHE A 176 10.91 6.33 12.78
C PHE A 176 11.04 5.33 13.93
N VAL A 177 11.04 4.04 13.65
CA VAL A 177 11.06 2.99 14.67
C VAL A 177 12.48 2.52 14.96
N ILE A 178 13.27 2.25 13.91
CA ILE A 178 14.67 1.82 14.05
C ILE A 178 15.63 3.00 14.19
N LYS A 179 15.17 4.21 13.82
CA LYS A 179 15.97 5.44 13.80
C LYS A 179 17.17 5.36 12.84
N ARG A 180 17.03 4.60 11.76
CA ARG A 180 18.02 4.47 10.68
C ARG A 180 17.36 4.78 9.35
N THR A 181 17.63 5.94 8.79
CA THR A 181 17.09 6.33 7.48
C THR A 181 17.79 5.53 6.38
N SER A 182 17.00 4.85 5.57
CA SER A 182 17.48 4.04 4.45
C SER A 182 16.92 4.61 3.16
N TRP A 183 17.59 5.63 2.61
CA TRP A 183 17.13 6.34 1.40
C TRP A 183 16.99 5.43 0.18
N TRP A 184 17.80 4.40 0.07
CA TRP A 184 17.69 3.43 -1.01
C TRP A 184 16.30 2.75 -1.04
N VAL A 185 15.66 2.54 0.12
CA VAL A 185 14.30 1.98 0.19
C VAL A 185 13.28 3.00 -0.32
N ALA A 186 13.45 4.28 -0.01
CA ALA A 186 12.59 5.34 -0.53
C ALA A 186 12.74 5.49 -2.06
N ILE A 187 13.97 5.35 -2.57
CA ILE A 187 14.25 5.34 -4.03
C ILE A 187 13.60 4.12 -4.69
N LEU A 188 13.68 2.94 -4.09
CA LEU A 188 12.99 1.75 -4.58
C LEU A 188 11.46 1.98 -4.62
N ALA A 189 10.89 2.51 -3.54
CA ALA A 189 9.46 2.80 -3.49
C ALA A 189 9.05 3.76 -4.63
N LEU A 190 9.79 4.86 -4.80
CA LEU A 190 9.53 5.86 -5.85
C LEU A 190 9.68 5.28 -7.27
N GLY A 191 10.68 4.45 -7.48
CA GLY A 191 10.92 3.82 -8.78
C GLY A 191 9.93 2.69 -9.10
N MET A 192 9.21 2.17 -8.10
CA MET A 192 8.09 1.25 -8.29
C MET A 192 6.81 1.99 -8.67
N HIS A 193 6.50 3.11 -8.00
CA HIS A 193 5.32 3.92 -8.33
C HIS A 193 5.46 5.35 -7.82
N SER A 194 5.14 6.31 -8.67
CA SER A 194 5.27 7.76 -8.38
C SER A 194 4.32 8.26 -7.29
N SER A 195 3.21 7.56 -7.00
CA SER A 195 2.24 7.94 -5.95
C SER A 195 2.84 8.06 -4.55
N VAL A 196 4.00 7.42 -4.28
CA VAL A 196 4.66 7.53 -2.98
C VAL A 196 5.49 8.81 -2.81
N LEU A 197 5.70 9.61 -3.88
CA LEU A 197 6.47 10.85 -3.80
C LEU A 197 5.90 11.86 -2.78
N PRO A 198 4.59 12.18 -2.80
CA PRO A 198 3.99 13.04 -1.78
C PRO A 198 4.16 12.47 -0.36
N LEU A 199 4.04 11.15 -0.21
CA LEU A 199 4.15 10.48 1.08
C LEU A 199 5.58 10.57 1.64
N ILE A 200 6.59 10.39 0.78
CA ILE A 200 7.99 10.62 1.14
C ILE A 200 8.18 12.07 1.58
N GLY A 201 7.68 13.05 0.80
CA GLY A 201 7.73 14.46 1.15
C GLY A 201 7.13 14.75 2.52
N ILE A 202 5.91 14.27 2.78
CA ILE A 202 5.25 14.39 4.09
C ILE A 202 6.12 13.78 5.20
N SER A 203 6.74 12.63 4.95
CA SER A 203 7.58 11.95 5.95
C SER A 203 8.84 12.77 6.34
N LEU A 204 9.23 13.77 5.56
CA LEU A 204 10.37 14.64 5.82
C LEU A 204 10.02 15.85 6.67
N LEU A 205 8.74 16.19 6.79
CA LEU A 205 8.31 17.36 7.54
C LEU A 205 8.63 17.21 9.03
N PRO A 206 9.30 18.21 9.66
CA PRO A 206 9.61 18.17 11.10
C PRO A 206 8.37 18.05 11.98
N GLN A 207 7.24 18.62 11.53
CA GLN A 207 5.96 18.63 12.24
C GLN A 207 5.38 17.23 12.46
N ILE A 208 5.76 16.26 11.63
CA ILE A 208 5.30 14.88 11.76
C ILE A 208 5.73 14.21 13.06
N LYS A 209 6.84 14.68 13.66
CA LYS A 209 7.35 14.17 14.94
C LYS A 209 6.52 14.64 16.13
N ARG A 210 5.72 15.70 15.99
CA ARG A 210 4.86 16.20 17.06
C ARG A 210 3.62 15.32 17.24
N SER A 211 3.10 15.29 18.47
CA SER A 211 1.81 14.66 18.70
C SER A 211 0.70 15.55 18.14
N LEU A 212 0.11 15.15 17.02
CA LEU A 212 -1.08 15.81 16.49
C LEU A 212 -2.27 15.63 17.45
N THR A 213 -2.92 16.73 17.79
CA THR A 213 -4.21 16.68 18.49
C THR A 213 -5.33 16.57 17.45
N ILE A 214 -6.51 16.10 17.90
CA ILE A 214 -7.68 16.02 17.02
C ILE A 214 -8.09 17.40 16.47
N LYS A 215 -7.88 18.46 17.27
CA LYS A 215 -8.17 19.85 16.86
C LYS A 215 -7.23 20.31 15.74
N GLU A 216 -5.94 19.99 15.83
CA GLU A 216 -4.96 20.31 14.78
C GLU A 216 -5.23 19.51 13.51
N PHE A 217 -5.60 18.24 13.66
CA PHE A 217 -6.03 17.43 12.54
C PHE A 217 -7.24 18.02 11.83
N LEU A 218 -8.32 18.36 12.55
CA LEU A 218 -9.52 18.97 11.99
C LEU A 218 -9.24 20.33 11.33
N LYS A 219 -8.35 21.16 11.91
CA LYS A 219 -7.89 22.40 11.26
C LYS A 219 -7.17 22.13 9.95
N GLY A 220 -6.32 21.09 9.89
CA GLY A 220 -5.67 20.65 8.67
C GLY A 220 -6.66 20.19 7.60
N VAL A 221 -7.68 19.41 8.01
CA VAL A 221 -8.80 18.99 7.13
C VAL A 221 -9.53 20.21 6.58
N LEU A 222 -9.93 21.13 7.44
CA LEU A 222 -10.65 22.34 7.02
C LEU A 222 -9.81 23.18 6.06
N LEU A 223 -8.52 23.39 6.36
CA LEU A 223 -7.62 24.13 5.48
C LEU A 223 -7.54 23.53 4.07
N LEU A 224 -7.46 22.22 3.98
CA LEU A 224 -7.36 21.56 2.67
C LEU A 224 -8.68 21.53 1.91
N VAL A 225 -9.81 21.41 2.62
CA VAL A 225 -11.12 21.62 2.00
C VAL A 225 -11.22 23.02 1.40
N VAL A 226 -10.77 24.04 2.16
CA VAL A 226 -10.72 25.42 1.67
C VAL A 226 -9.78 25.56 0.47
N LEU A 227 -8.58 24.97 0.54
CA LEU A 227 -7.64 24.98 -0.59
C LEU A 227 -8.20 24.26 -1.81
N ALA A 228 -8.88 23.14 -1.65
CA ALA A 228 -9.54 22.44 -2.75
C ALA A 228 -10.66 23.26 -3.37
N LEU A 229 -11.47 23.94 -2.56
CA LEU A 229 -12.50 24.88 -3.04
C LEU A 229 -11.90 26.08 -3.78
N VAL A 230 -10.83 26.67 -3.24
CA VAL A 230 -10.11 27.77 -3.89
C VAL A 230 -9.50 27.30 -5.22
N PHE A 231 -8.86 26.12 -5.24
CA PHE A 231 -8.32 25.53 -6.45
C PHE A 231 -9.41 25.33 -7.51
N PHE A 232 -10.55 24.83 -7.10
CA PHE A 232 -11.70 24.62 -7.97
C PHE A 232 -12.29 25.93 -8.52
N LEU A 233 -12.47 26.94 -7.65
CA LEU A 233 -12.99 28.25 -8.05
C LEU A 233 -12.03 29.03 -8.98
N LEU A 234 -10.73 28.78 -8.85
CA LEU A 234 -9.69 29.41 -9.66
C LEU A 234 -9.27 28.57 -10.87
N GLU A 235 -9.98 27.51 -11.19
CA GLU A 235 -9.66 26.55 -12.25
C GLU A 235 -9.33 27.24 -13.58
N SER A 236 -10.16 28.20 -14.02
CA SER A 236 -9.98 28.94 -15.26
C SER A 236 -8.70 29.79 -15.27
N VAL A 237 -8.27 30.27 -14.10
CA VAL A 237 -7.03 31.05 -13.94
C VAL A 237 -5.83 30.13 -13.82
N LEU A 238 -5.95 29.05 -13.06
CA LEU A 238 -4.87 28.09 -12.81
C LEU A 238 -4.52 27.27 -14.06
N SER A 239 -5.49 27.00 -14.92
CA SER A 239 -5.27 26.31 -16.21
C SER A 239 -4.43 27.13 -17.19
N SER A 240 -4.34 28.44 -17.04
CA SER A 240 -3.47 29.31 -17.84
C SER A 240 -1.99 29.24 -17.43
N VAL A 241 -1.65 28.71 -16.24
CA VAL A 241 -0.29 28.56 -15.78
C VAL A 241 0.20 27.14 -16.12
N PHE A 242 1.21 27.03 -16.99
CA PHE A 242 1.69 25.77 -17.57
C PHE A 242 1.91 24.64 -16.56
N PHE A 243 2.54 24.93 -15.42
CA PHE A 243 2.77 23.92 -14.36
C PHE A 243 1.47 23.46 -13.69
N LEU A 244 0.56 24.38 -13.43
CA LEU A 244 -0.73 24.08 -12.81
C LEU A 244 -1.68 23.41 -13.80
N ALA A 245 -1.63 23.78 -15.09
CA ALA A 245 -2.31 23.08 -16.17
C ALA A 245 -1.83 21.63 -16.28
N TYR A 246 -0.53 21.39 -16.13
CA TYR A 246 0.02 20.02 -16.09
C TYR A 246 -0.48 19.24 -14.87
N LEU A 247 -0.46 19.82 -13.68
CA LEU A 247 -1.02 19.19 -12.48
C LEU A 247 -2.52 18.93 -12.62
N TYR A 248 -3.25 19.91 -13.15
CA TYR A 248 -4.69 19.82 -13.41
C TYR A 248 -5.01 18.72 -14.42
N SER A 249 -4.28 18.66 -15.53
CA SER A 249 -4.43 17.58 -16.53
C SER A 249 -4.13 16.20 -15.96
N ARG A 250 -3.31 16.12 -14.90
CA ARG A 250 -3.00 14.88 -14.20
C ARG A 250 -4.06 14.50 -13.18
N VAL A 251 -4.64 15.48 -12.49
CA VAL A 251 -5.71 15.26 -11.50
C VAL A 251 -7.07 15.10 -12.20
N GLY A 252 -7.29 15.88 -13.27
CA GLY A 252 -8.54 15.88 -14.05
C GLY A 252 -8.53 14.97 -15.27
N SER A 253 -7.38 14.36 -15.64
CA SER A 253 -7.37 13.45 -16.79
C SER A 253 -8.13 12.17 -16.46
N GLU A 254 -9.05 11.86 -17.34
CA GLU A 254 -9.86 10.64 -17.36
C GLU A 254 -9.05 9.35 -17.21
N ASN A 255 -7.73 9.43 -17.39
CA ASN A 255 -6.78 8.33 -17.25
C ASN A 255 -6.31 8.06 -15.81
N LEU A 256 -6.52 8.97 -14.85
CA LEU A 256 -6.27 8.71 -13.43
C LEU A 256 -7.43 7.97 -12.76
N LEU A 257 -8.61 8.19 -13.30
CA LEU A 257 -9.85 7.56 -12.89
C LEU A 257 -10.29 6.74 -14.09
N GLY A 258 -9.91 5.47 -14.17
CA GLY A 258 -10.40 4.57 -15.22
C GLY A 258 -11.92 4.70 -15.30
N LYS A 259 -12.40 5.50 -16.26
CA LYS A 259 -13.82 5.85 -16.43
C LYS A 259 -14.76 4.66 -16.35
N ASP A 260 -14.29 3.49 -16.78
CA ASP A 260 -15.16 2.33 -16.99
C ASP A 260 -15.36 1.47 -15.75
N VAL A 261 -14.46 1.51 -14.76
CA VAL A 261 -14.52 0.62 -13.59
C VAL A 261 -15.28 1.26 -12.42
N TRP A 262 -15.24 2.59 -12.29
CA TRP A 262 -15.84 3.31 -11.16
C TRP A 262 -17.23 3.88 -11.43
N GLN A 263 -17.64 3.99 -12.70
CA GLN A 263 -18.96 4.52 -13.06
C GLN A 263 -20.13 3.57 -12.71
N THR A 264 -19.87 2.27 -12.52
CA THR A 264 -20.90 1.29 -12.18
C THR A 264 -21.13 1.13 -10.68
N GLU A 265 -20.26 1.65 -9.82
CA GLU A 265 -20.34 1.47 -8.36
C GLU A 265 -20.37 2.80 -7.60
N SER A 266 -21.41 3.60 -7.82
CA SER A 266 -21.64 4.90 -7.17
C SER A 266 -21.73 4.87 -5.62
N GLY A 267 -21.62 3.71 -5.00
CA GLY A 267 -21.61 3.56 -3.53
C GLY A 267 -20.23 3.50 -2.88
N VAL A 268 -19.16 3.25 -3.64
CA VAL A 268 -17.83 2.96 -3.06
C VAL A 268 -17.18 4.22 -2.47
N GLY A 269 -17.37 5.39 -3.08
CA GLY A 269 -16.80 6.64 -2.56
C GLY A 269 -17.33 7.01 -1.16
N GLY A 270 -18.64 6.88 -0.94
CA GLY A 270 -19.24 7.14 0.38
C GLY A 270 -18.79 6.14 1.46
N LEU A 271 -18.65 4.86 1.10
CA LEU A 271 -18.13 3.82 2.00
C LEU A 271 -16.65 4.08 2.35
N GLY A 272 -15.85 4.50 1.38
CA GLY A 272 -14.44 4.85 1.59
C GLY A 272 -14.27 6.01 2.57
N ILE A 273 -15.09 7.05 2.47
CA ILE A 273 -15.10 8.18 3.41
C ILE A 273 -15.50 7.70 4.81
N LEU A 274 -16.56 6.90 4.93
CA LEU A 274 -17.01 6.37 6.21
C LEU A 274 -15.94 5.51 6.87
N LEU A 275 -15.32 4.61 6.12
CA LEU A 275 -14.19 3.80 6.60
C LEU A 275 -13.00 4.67 7.01
N GLY A 276 -12.68 5.70 6.23
CA GLY A 276 -11.63 6.69 6.58
C GLY A 276 -11.91 7.37 7.92
N ILE A 277 -13.14 7.81 8.15
CA ILE A 277 -13.57 8.42 9.43
C ILE A 277 -13.43 7.42 10.59
N VAL A 278 -13.90 6.17 10.41
CA VAL A 278 -13.79 5.12 11.43
C VAL A 278 -12.31 4.84 11.75
N VAL A 279 -11.46 4.71 10.75
CA VAL A 279 -10.00 4.48 10.93
C VAL A 279 -9.37 5.66 11.67
N VAL A 280 -9.71 6.90 11.34
CA VAL A 280 -9.23 8.10 12.06
C VAL A 280 -9.62 8.04 13.53
N PHE A 281 -10.89 7.74 13.85
CA PHE A 281 -11.34 7.58 15.24
C PHE A 281 -10.61 6.43 15.96
N MET A 282 -10.42 5.30 15.31
CA MET A 282 -9.65 4.18 15.86
C MET A 282 -8.20 4.60 16.18
N ILE A 283 -7.54 5.31 15.25
CA ILE A 283 -6.18 5.80 15.43
C ILE A 283 -6.09 6.75 16.62
N PHE A 284 -7.01 7.71 16.76
CA PHE A 284 -7.02 8.60 17.93
C PHE A 284 -7.32 7.88 19.24
N SER A 285 -8.18 6.85 19.22
CA SER A 285 -8.46 6.01 20.37
C SER A 285 -7.24 5.20 20.81
N ILE A 286 -6.53 4.60 19.84
CA ILE A 286 -5.27 3.89 20.08
C ILE A 286 -4.22 4.87 20.64
N LYS A 287 -4.07 6.05 20.03
CA LYS A 287 -3.17 7.10 20.50
C LYS A 287 -3.44 7.51 21.94
N ARG A 288 -4.71 7.64 22.32
CA ARG A 288 -5.12 7.95 23.70
C ARG A 288 -4.71 6.85 24.67
N LYS A 289 -4.90 5.57 24.31
CA LYS A 289 -4.45 4.42 25.09
C LYS A 289 -2.93 4.36 25.21
N MET A 290 -2.21 4.58 24.10
CA MET A 290 -0.75 4.45 24.07
C MET A 290 -0.01 5.57 24.80
N ARG A 291 -0.63 6.75 25.01
CA ARG A 291 -0.08 7.80 25.90
C ARG A 291 0.14 7.29 27.33
N LEU A 292 -0.60 6.27 27.75
CA LEU A 292 -0.47 5.65 29.07
C LEU A 292 0.78 4.74 29.18
N TYR A 293 1.44 4.39 28.07
CA TYR A 293 2.55 3.45 28.01
C TYR A 293 3.89 4.06 27.56
N ASP A 294 4.04 5.37 27.58
CA ASP A 294 5.29 6.15 27.37
C ASP A 294 6.08 5.88 26.07
N ASN A 295 5.49 5.24 25.07
CA ASN A 295 6.10 4.98 23.77
C ASN A 295 5.78 6.05 22.69
N GLY A 296 5.38 7.27 23.12
CA GLY A 296 4.92 8.34 22.23
C GLY A 296 5.92 8.75 21.13
N ASN A 297 7.23 8.64 21.40
CA ASN A 297 8.26 9.05 20.46
C ASN A 297 8.42 8.16 19.23
N ILE A 298 7.99 6.91 19.29
CA ILE A 298 8.09 5.95 18.18
C ILE A 298 6.80 5.93 17.37
N VAL A 299 5.66 5.93 18.07
CA VAL A 299 4.35 5.69 17.47
C VAL A 299 3.76 6.95 16.84
N ASN A 300 3.99 8.12 17.46
CA ASN A 300 3.45 9.38 16.96
C ASN A 300 3.81 9.69 15.48
N PRO A 301 5.07 9.57 15.04
CA PRO A 301 5.41 9.84 13.63
C PRO A 301 4.73 8.89 12.65
N LEU A 302 4.57 7.61 13.01
CA LEU A 302 3.87 6.64 12.16
C LEU A 302 2.39 6.94 12.08
N ILE A 303 1.74 7.21 13.21
CA ILE A 303 0.33 7.60 13.27
C ILE A 303 0.11 8.88 12.47
N ASN A 304 0.95 9.88 12.60
CA ASN A 304 0.82 11.13 11.86
C ASN A 304 0.95 10.92 10.35
N ASN A 305 1.86 10.03 9.90
CA ASN A 305 1.96 9.66 8.48
C ASN A 305 0.70 8.93 8.00
N CYS A 306 0.18 7.98 8.77
CA CYS A 306 -1.08 7.31 8.44
C CYS A 306 -2.26 8.30 8.38
N LEU A 307 -2.34 9.25 9.31
CA LEU A 307 -3.37 10.29 9.30
C LEU A 307 -3.24 11.21 8.08
N CYS A 308 -2.02 11.61 7.72
CA CYS A 308 -1.79 12.42 6.53
C CYS A 308 -2.15 11.64 5.26
N LEU A 309 -1.84 10.34 5.20
CA LEU A 309 -2.20 9.48 4.08
C LEU A 309 -3.72 9.37 3.93
N ILE A 310 -4.44 9.02 5.03
CA ILE A 310 -5.90 8.94 5.03
C ILE A 310 -6.51 10.28 4.61
N PHE A 311 -5.92 11.36 5.04
CA PHE A 311 -6.34 12.69 4.72
C PHE A 311 -6.18 13.01 3.22
N VAL A 312 -5.04 12.69 2.61
CA VAL A 312 -4.82 12.81 1.17
C VAL A 312 -5.82 11.95 0.39
N LEU A 313 -6.06 10.72 0.83
CA LEU A 313 -7.05 9.83 0.21
C LEU A 313 -8.48 10.38 0.31
N CYS A 314 -8.86 10.96 1.47
CA CYS A 314 -10.17 11.60 1.63
C CYS A 314 -10.35 12.80 0.69
N ILE A 315 -9.30 13.61 0.49
CA ILE A 315 -9.36 14.73 -0.45
C ILE A 315 -9.52 14.26 -1.89
N LEU A 316 -8.73 13.26 -2.30
CA LEU A 316 -8.86 12.68 -3.63
C LEU A 316 -10.27 12.14 -3.85
N SER A 317 -10.86 11.46 -2.86
CA SER A 317 -12.24 10.98 -2.93
C SER A 317 -13.27 12.11 -2.99
N ILE A 318 -13.04 13.24 -2.33
CA ILE A 318 -13.91 14.43 -2.42
C ILE A 318 -13.79 15.07 -3.81
N CYS A 319 -12.58 15.17 -4.34
CA CYS A 319 -12.35 15.66 -5.70
C CYS A 319 -13.04 14.78 -6.76
N GLU A 320 -13.02 13.44 -6.57
CA GLU A 320 -13.78 12.52 -7.42
C GLU A 320 -15.29 12.76 -7.36
N ILE A 321 -15.85 12.95 -6.18
CA ILE A 321 -17.30 13.25 -6.02
C ILE A 321 -17.66 14.54 -6.70
N THR A 322 -16.83 15.58 -6.62
CA THR A 322 -17.09 16.85 -7.28
C THR A 322 -17.02 16.74 -8.81
N THR A 323 -16.06 16.01 -9.36
CA THR A 323 -15.99 15.75 -10.80
C THR A 323 -17.16 14.90 -11.31
N LEU A 324 -17.64 13.93 -10.52
CA LEU A 324 -18.84 13.15 -10.83
C LEU A 324 -20.12 14.03 -10.87
N VAL A 325 -20.29 14.94 -9.91
CA VAL A 325 -21.45 15.85 -9.88
C VAL A 325 -21.48 16.80 -11.10
N TYR A 326 -20.31 17.21 -11.60
CA TYR A 326 -20.23 18.12 -12.77
C TYR A 326 -20.19 17.40 -14.11
N SER A 327 -19.82 16.13 -14.18
CA SER A 327 -19.83 15.36 -15.43
C SER A 327 -21.22 14.84 -15.86
N TYR A 328 -22.26 15.05 -15.02
CA TYR A 328 -23.65 14.75 -15.38
C TYR A 328 -24.47 16.01 -15.66
N PRO A 329 -24.54 16.48 -16.92
CA PRO A 329 -25.41 17.60 -17.29
C PRO A 329 -26.91 17.19 -17.35
N ILE A 330 -27.30 16.08 -16.70
CA ILE A 330 -28.66 15.51 -16.80
C ILE A 330 -29.66 16.11 -15.80
N ILE A 331 -29.21 16.92 -14.85
CA ILE A 331 -30.13 17.58 -13.91
C ILE A 331 -30.72 18.89 -14.48
N GLY A 332 -30.31 19.31 -15.68
CA GLY A 332 -30.85 20.49 -16.35
C GLY A 332 -31.92 20.21 -17.41
N ALA A 333 -32.39 18.98 -17.54
CA ALA A 333 -33.36 18.58 -18.58
C ALA A 333 -34.57 17.78 -18.00
N LEU A 334 -34.94 18.04 -16.76
CA LEU A 334 -36.25 17.76 -16.16
C LEU A 334 -36.72 19.04 -15.48
#